data_5b2b4eaeeb52dc572df3d3c6dc716663
#
_entry.id   5b2b4eaeeb52dc572df3d3c6dc716663
#
_cell.length_a   1.000
_cell.length_b   1.000
_cell.length_c   1.000
_cell.angle_alpha   90.00
_cell.angle_beta   90.00
_cell.angle_gamma   90.00
#
_symmetry.space_group_name_H-M   'P 1'
#
loop_
_entity.id
_entity.type
_entity.pdbx_description
1 polymer ?
#
loop_
_entity_poly.entity_id
_entity_poly.type
_entity_poly.pdbx_seq_one_letter_code
_entity_poly.pdbx_strand_id
1 'polypeptide(L)'
;MSAIEDGLAARAAWARDVALFRYGMIRAAADPDLSPRQRGALVRALAAGEHKGPGGQPVRHGRSTLDRWIRDWRAGGFDALMPGGRQVSPRTGAGVLELAVALKKEKPDRSAAQVHRILVMRLPGQVPTVRTIQRHFVRMELTGLAGATTAPETFGRFEATAPGELWVSDVLHGPVLGGRKTYLFGIEDDHSRFITGHWWTTREDTLGLFAALRRAVEAHGAPKIFYVDNGSPYVSRQLLHALATLGVKITHSRPRRPQGKGKVERLFETVRAQFLVEVTAAGGAAGQAGTALESVDQLEELFAAWVHQVYHQACHSETGQAPRDRFHAAGSVLTPLDPAVIDEAFLWQDFRTVTKTGTVSLHGNRYEVDPALCGRKAELLYNPLDLTGDIRVRYRGAEMGTAIPHVIGRHSHPRASPAPPAPAQPTGIDYLRMVAGEHRAGQAAAINFHALAGQDQDAGQDQGAGQDQGAGQDEDTPRESR
;
A
#
# COMPACT_ATOMS: atom_id res chain seq x y z
N MET A 1 -6.54 -13.19 -32.76
CA MET A 1 -7.31 -12.42 -33.78
C MET A 1 -8.79 -12.80 -33.83
N SER A 2 -9.22 -14.03 -33.44
CA SER A 2 -10.59 -14.49 -33.71
C SER A 2 -11.72 -13.89 -32.87
N ALA A 3 -11.59 -13.74 -31.53
CA ALA A 3 -12.71 -13.37 -30.65
C ALA A 3 -13.19 -11.90 -30.79
N ILE A 4 -12.33 -10.99 -31.21
CA ILE A 4 -12.69 -9.57 -31.42
C ILE A 4 -13.34 -9.43 -32.81
N GLU A 5 -12.81 -10.11 -33.82
CA GLU A 5 -13.36 -10.15 -35.18
C GLU A 5 -14.74 -10.81 -35.19
N ASP A 6 -14.93 -11.92 -34.46
CA ASP A 6 -16.21 -12.59 -34.28
C ASP A 6 -17.24 -11.68 -33.57
N GLY A 7 -16.79 -10.93 -32.56
CA GLY A 7 -17.65 -9.97 -31.85
C GLY A 7 -18.06 -8.76 -32.73
N LEU A 8 -17.20 -8.29 -33.62
CA LEU A 8 -17.51 -7.21 -34.57
C LEU A 8 -18.44 -7.70 -35.67
N ALA A 9 -18.20 -8.91 -36.21
CA ALA A 9 -19.06 -9.54 -37.20
C ALA A 9 -20.45 -9.81 -36.66
N ALA A 10 -20.58 -10.33 -35.41
CA ALA A 10 -21.86 -10.55 -34.75
C ALA A 10 -22.63 -9.24 -34.52
N ARG A 11 -21.95 -8.14 -34.16
CA ARG A 11 -22.58 -6.82 -34.03
C ARG A 11 -23.05 -6.26 -35.36
N ALA A 12 -22.28 -6.44 -36.43
CA ALA A 12 -22.66 -6.00 -37.76
C ALA A 12 -23.88 -6.80 -38.28
N ALA A 13 -23.90 -8.11 -38.04
CA ALA A 13 -25.04 -8.96 -38.34
C ALA A 13 -26.29 -8.52 -37.58
N TRP A 14 -26.20 -8.33 -36.28
CA TRP A 14 -27.29 -7.82 -35.45
C TRP A 14 -27.79 -6.43 -35.90
N ALA A 15 -26.91 -5.53 -36.28
CA ALA A 15 -27.30 -4.21 -36.78
C ALA A 15 -28.08 -4.30 -38.09
N ARG A 16 -27.71 -5.23 -38.97
CA ARG A 16 -28.45 -5.52 -40.20
C ARG A 16 -29.84 -6.11 -39.91
N ASP A 17 -29.95 -7.06 -39.00
CA ASP A 17 -31.25 -7.67 -38.60
C ASP A 17 -32.20 -6.61 -38.02
N VAL A 18 -31.69 -5.69 -37.20
CA VAL A 18 -32.44 -4.55 -36.69
C VAL A 18 -32.88 -3.62 -37.82
N ALA A 19 -32.04 -3.32 -38.80
CA ALA A 19 -32.41 -2.49 -39.96
C ALA A 19 -33.45 -3.17 -40.85
N LEU A 20 -33.31 -4.47 -41.10
CA LEU A 20 -34.30 -5.27 -41.81
C LEU A 20 -35.67 -5.27 -41.12
N PHE A 21 -35.66 -5.45 -39.81
CA PHE A 21 -36.90 -5.37 -39.01
C PHE A 21 -37.52 -3.96 -39.11
N ARG A 22 -36.75 -2.88 -38.95
CA ARG A 22 -37.25 -1.51 -39.06
C ARG A 22 -37.83 -1.25 -40.46
N TYR A 23 -37.12 -1.68 -41.50
CA TYR A 23 -37.58 -1.55 -42.86
C TYR A 23 -38.87 -2.35 -43.08
N GLY A 24 -38.93 -3.63 -42.67
CA GLY A 24 -40.15 -4.45 -42.77
C GLY A 24 -41.34 -3.79 -42.13
N MET A 25 -41.17 -3.14 -41.01
CA MET A 25 -42.21 -2.39 -40.31
C MET A 25 -42.71 -1.18 -41.08
N ILE A 26 -41.83 -0.39 -41.67
CA ILE A 26 -42.19 0.92 -42.25
C ILE A 26 -42.41 0.87 -43.75
N ARG A 27 -42.05 -0.21 -44.45
CA ARG A 27 -42.02 -0.27 -45.92
C ARG A 27 -43.32 0.23 -46.59
N ALA A 28 -44.49 -0.20 -46.04
CA ALA A 28 -45.79 0.19 -46.60
C ALA A 28 -46.08 1.69 -46.34
N ALA A 29 -45.62 2.26 -45.21
CA ALA A 29 -45.84 3.66 -44.86
C ALA A 29 -44.73 4.60 -45.44
N ALA A 30 -43.60 4.03 -45.88
CA ALA A 30 -42.51 4.78 -46.47
C ALA A 30 -42.68 5.08 -47.96
N ASP A 31 -43.70 4.49 -48.60
CA ASP A 31 -44.04 4.71 -50.01
C ASP A 31 -44.19 6.22 -50.27
N PRO A 32 -43.44 6.76 -51.29
CA PRO A 32 -43.53 8.17 -51.66
C PRO A 32 -44.89 8.61 -52.18
N ASP A 33 -45.61 7.72 -52.82
CA ASP A 33 -46.90 8.02 -53.48
C ASP A 33 -48.08 8.13 -52.53
N LEU A 34 -47.88 7.82 -51.23
CA LEU A 34 -48.92 7.96 -50.20
C LEU A 34 -49.12 9.40 -49.81
N SER A 35 -50.40 9.82 -49.79
CA SER A 35 -50.79 11.10 -49.17
C SER A 35 -50.48 11.12 -47.68
N PRO A 36 -50.26 12.29 -47.06
CA PRO A 36 -50.01 12.43 -45.63
C PRO A 36 -51.09 11.78 -44.75
N ARG A 37 -52.35 11.77 -45.22
CA ARG A 37 -53.48 11.20 -44.50
C ARG A 37 -53.44 9.66 -44.51
N GLN A 38 -53.11 9.05 -45.67
CA GLN A 38 -52.96 7.60 -45.79
C GLN A 38 -51.77 7.10 -45.03
N ARG A 39 -50.64 7.76 -45.10
CA ARG A 39 -49.42 7.45 -44.30
C ARG A 39 -49.73 7.51 -42.81
N GLY A 40 -50.40 8.57 -42.36
CA GLY A 40 -50.75 8.72 -40.95
C GLY A 40 -51.69 7.62 -40.45
N ALA A 41 -52.61 7.10 -41.30
CA ALA A 41 -53.48 5.96 -40.98
C ALA A 41 -52.68 4.66 -40.82
N LEU A 42 -51.74 4.36 -41.74
CA LEU A 42 -50.85 3.21 -41.67
C LEU A 42 -49.97 3.24 -40.45
N VAL A 43 -49.34 4.39 -40.14
CA VAL A 43 -48.46 4.54 -38.95
C VAL A 43 -49.26 4.34 -37.65
N ARG A 44 -50.52 4.80 -37.56
CA ARG A 44 -51.36 4.56 -36.40
C ARG A 44 -51.72 3.09 -36.25
N ALA A 45 -52.01 2.40 -37.35
CA ALA A 45 -52.31 0.97 -37.34
C ALA A 45 -51.09 0.15 -36.88
N LEU A 46 -49.91 0.45 -37.40
CA LEU A 46 -48.65 -0.17 -36.99
C LEU A 46 -48.33 0.09 -35.51
N ALA A 47 -48.57 1.31 -35.02
CA ALA A 47 -48.30 1.65 -33.62
C ALA A 47 -49.26 0.98 -32.63
N ALA A 48 -50.48 0.65 -33.06
CA ALA A 48 -51.47 -0.05 -32.25
C ALA A 48 -51.18 -1.57 -32.16
N GLY A 49 -50.46 -2.13 -33.11
CA GLY A 49 -50.15 -3.56 -33.18
C GLY A 49 -48.94 -3.97 -32.35
N GLU A 50 -48.88 -5.28 -32.07
CA GLU A 50 -47.72 -5.94 -31.53
C GLU A 50 -46.93 -6.63 -32.66
N HIS A 51 -45.64 -6.52 -32.69
CA HIS A 51 -44.78 -7.01 -33.78
C HIS A 51 -43.70 -7.91 -33.23
N LYS A 52 -43.24 -8.86 -34.05
CA LYS A 52 -42.13 -9.74 -33.69
C LYS A 52 -40.82 -9.03 -33.96
N GLY A 53 -40.08 -8.68 -32.91
CA GLY A 53 -38.78 -7.99 -32.98
C GLY A 53 -37.67 -8.85 -33.54
N PRO A 54 -36.45 -8.29 -33.76
CA PRO A 54 -35.30 -8.97 -34.35
C PRO A 54 -34.88 -10.23 -33.59
N GLY A 55 -35.09 -10.27 -32.27
CA GLY A 55 -34.82 -11.41 -31.39
C GLY A 55 -36.03 -12.34 -31.19
N GLY A 56 -37.11 -12.18 -31.95
CA GLY A 56 -38.33 -13.00 -31.86
C GLY A 56 -39.29 -12.60 -30.75
N GLN A 57 -38.94 -11.66 -29.87
CA GLN A 57 -39.81 -11.17 -28.78
C GLN A 57 -40.88 -10.20 -29.30
N PRO A 58 -42.08 -10.15 -28.67
CA PRO A 58 -43.08 -9.17 -28.99
C PRO A 58 -42.63 -7.76 -28.62
N VAL A 59 -42.75 -6.82 -29.55
CA VAL A 59 -42.38 -5.41 -29.37
C VAL A 59 -43.50 -4.48 -29.85
N ARG A 60 -43.70 -3.35 -29.18
CA ARG A 60 -44.57 -2.27 -29.62
C ARG A 60 -43.76 -1.00 -29.84
N HIS A 61 -44.01 -0.31 -30.92
CA HIS A 61 -43.34 0.95 -31.25
C HIS A 61 -44.34 2.08 -31.34
N GLY A 62 -44.02 3.18 -30.61
CA GLY A 62 -44.85 4.35 -30.66
C GLY A 62 -44.78 5.04 -32.06
N ARG A 63 -45.81 5.79 -32.38
CA ARG A 63 -45.96 6.56 -33.65
C ARG A 63 -44.68 7.40 -33.95
N SER A 64 -44.17 8.11 -32.96
CA SER A 64 -42.96 8.96 -33.13
C SER A 64 -41.73 8.18 -33.56
N THR A 65 -41.61 6.92 -33.11
CA THR A 65 -40.50 6.04 -33.51
C THR A 65 -40.64 5.59 -34.98
N LEU A 66 -41.84 5.24 -35.40
CA LEU A 66 -42.14 4.86 -36.79
C LEU A 66 -41.97 6.04 -37.74
N ASP A 67 -42.48 7.23 -37.38
CA ASP A 67 -42.29 8.47 -38.15
C ASP A 67 -40.80 8.85 -38.28
N ARG A 68 -40.00 8.63 -37.23
CA ARG A 68 -38.56 8.79 -37.31
C ARG A 68 -37.90 7.82 -38.28
N TRP A 69 -38.20 6.54 -38.20
CA TRP A 69 -37.65 5.54 -39.12
C TRP A 69 -38.02 5.81 -40.58
N ILE A 70 -39.23 6.29 -40.87
CA ILE A 70 -39.66 6.69 -42.22
C ILE A 70 -38.79 7.89 -42.70
N ARG A 71 -38.53 8.84 -41.83
CA ARG A 71 -37.67 10.00 -42.13
C ARG A 71 -36.23 9.56 -42.40
N ASP A 72 -35.68 8.73 -41.51
CA ASP A 72 -34.32 8.20 -41.62
C ASP A 72 -34.16 7.40 -42.91
N TRP A 73 -35.14 6.53 -43.24
CA TRP A 73 -35.14 5.78 -44.52
C TRP A 73 -35.16 6.70 -45.73
N ARG A 74 -35.96 7.75 -45.73
CA ARG A 74 -36.04 8.72 -46.82
C ARG A 74 -34.78 9.57 -46.99
N ALA A 75 -34.07 9.81 -45.91
CA ALA A 75 -32.85 10.61 -45.90
C ALA A 75 -31.60 9.83 -46.34
N GLY A 76 -31.50 8.55 -45.96
CA GLY A 76 -30.24 7.79 -46.12
C GLY A 76 -30.47 6.28 -46.41
N GLY A 77 -31.68 5.88 -46.86
CA GLY A 77 -31.93 4.50 -47.22
C GLY A 77 -31.77 3.47 -46.10
N PHE A 78 -31.35 2.26 -46.46
CA PHE A 78 -31.19 1.15 -45.52
C PHE A 78 -30.17 1.40 -44.43
N ASP A 79 -29.07 2.07 -44.77
CA ASP A 79 -27.96 2.33 -43.83
C ASP A 79 -28.38 3.28 -42.70
N ALA A 80 -29.29 4.22 -42.97
CA ALA A 80 -29.83 5.12 -41.96
C ALA A 80 -30.76 4.41 -40.95
N LEU A 81 -31.27 3.20 -41.27
CA LEU A 81 -32.03 2.36 -40.38
C LEU A 81 -31.16 1.49 -39.45
N MET A 82 -29.85 1.36 -39.73
CA MET A 82 -28.96 0.65 -38.83
C MET A 82 -28.82 1.41 -37.51
N PRO A 83 -28.84 0.71 -36.36
CA PRO A 83 -28.55 1.36 -35.09
C PRO A 83 -27.11 1.90 -35.10
N GLY A 84 -26.98 3.20 -35.05
CA GLY A 84 -25.65 3.84 -34.87
C GLY A 84 -24.99 3.33 -33.60
N GLY A 85 -23.70 3.04 -33.65
CA GLY A 85 -22.95 2.75 -32.46
C GLY A 85 -23.09 3.91 -31.47
N ARG A 86 -23.48 3.60 -30.22
CA ARG A 86 -23.58 4.61 -29.16
C ARG A 86 -22.20 5.27 -29.02
N GLN A 87 -22.05 6.47 -29.52
CA GLN A 87 -20.87 7.30 -29.24
C GLN A 87 -20.94 7.68 -27.76
N VAL A 88 -20.28 6.87 -26.94
CA VAL A 88 -20.05 7.22 -25.54
C VAL A 88 -18.92 8.24 -25.54
N SER A 89 -19.23 9.52 -25.42
CA SER A 89 -18.20 10.52 -25.10
C SER A 89 -17.47 10.06 -23.84
N PRO A 90 -16.14 9.89 -23.91
CA PRO A 90 -15.39 9.47 -22.74
C PRO A 90 -15.60 10.51 -21.63
N ARG A 91 -16.21 10.12 -20.54
CA ARG A 91 -16.36 10.98 -19.34
C ARG A 91 -15.03 11.27 -18.65
N THR A 92 -13.99 10.57 -19.05
CA THR A 92 -12.64 10.67 -18.51
C THR A 92 -11.76 11.37 -19.52
N GLY A 93 -11.07 12.43 -19.10
CA GLY A 93 -10.09 13.13 -19.93
C GLY A 93 -9.00 12.18 -20.46
N ALA A 94 -8.66 12.32 -21.75
CA ALA A 94 -7.65 11.47 -22.40
C ALA A 94 -6.31 11.50 -21.63
N GLY A 95 -5.85 12.67 -21.18
CA GLY A 95 -4.60 12.83 -20.44
C GLY A 95 -4.53 12.05 -19.12
N VAL A 96 -5.66 11.84 -18.43
CA VAL A 96 -5.68 11.03 -17.19
C VAL A 96 -5.47 9.55 -17.51
N LEU A 97 -6.05 9.06 -18.61
CA LEU A 97 -5.85 7.67 -19.05
C LEU A 97 -4.45 7.45 -19.62
N GLU A 98 -3.88 8.43 -20.30
CA GLU A 98 -2.49 8.40 -20.77
C GLU A 98 -1.51 8.34 -19.60
N LEU A 99 -1.73 9.15 -18.57
CA LEU A 99 -0.96 9.10 -17.32
C LEU A 99 -1.12 7.75 -16.63
N ALA A 100 -2.33 7.18 -16.59
CA ALA A 100 -2.56 5.84 -16.03
C ALA A 100 -1.74 4.78 -16.78
N VAL A 101 -1.68 4.85 -18.11
CA VAL A 101 -0.87 3.95 -18.96
C VAL A 101 0.62 4.15 -18.70
N ALA A 102 1.07 5.40 -18.58
CA ALA A 102 2.47 5.73 -18.28
C ALA A 102 2.89 5.13 -16.93
N LEU A 103 2.08 5.33 -15.88
CA LEU A 103 2.30 4.75 -14.55
C LEU A 103 2.34 3.21 -14.56
N LYS A 104 1.49 2.57 -15.37
CA LYS A 104 1.49 1.11 -15.51
C LYS A 104 2.71 0.60 -16.27
N LYS A 105 3.15 1.31 -17.33
CA LYS A 105 4.36 0.97 -18.10
C LYS A 105 5.63 1.19 -17.28
N GLU A 106 5.65 2.22 -16.44
CA GLU A 106 6.76 2.54 -15.55
C GLU A 106 7.04 1.40 -14.57
N LYS A 107 5.98 0.85 -13.96
CA LYS A 107 6.04 -0.34 -13.12
C LYS A 107 4.92 -1.31 -13.49
N PRO A 108 5.24 -2.33 -14.29
CA PRO A 108 4.24 -3.28 -14.81
C PRO A 108 3.49 -4.05 -13.69
N ASP A 109 4.07 -4.17 -12.52
CA ASP A 109 3.47 -4.87 -11.37
C ASP A 109 2.43 -4.03 -10.63
N ARG A 110 2.34 -2.71 -10.87
CA ARG A 110 1.30 -1.87 -10.28
C ARG A 110 -0.09 -2.39 -10.63
N SER A 111 -0.93 -2.59 -9.62
CA SER A 111 -2.35 -2.89 -9.83
C SER A 111 -3.13 -1.65 -10.30
N ALA A 112 -4.28 -1.85 -10.95
CA ALA A 112 -5.15 -0.72 -11.33
C ALA A 112 -5.65 0.07 -10.11
N ALA A 113 -5.83 -0.57 -8.95
CA ALA A 113 -6.20 0.08 -7.71
C ALA A 113 -5.07 1.00 -7.20
N GLN A 114 -3.84 0.58 -7.35
CA GLN A 114 -2.68 1.38 -6.98
C GLN A 114 -2.50 2.58 -7.91
N VAL A 115 -2.58 2.36 -9.22
CA VAL A 115 -2.56 3.47 -10.21
C VAL A 115 -3.69 4.46 -9.92
N HIS A 116 -4.89 3.99 -9.56
CA HIS A 116 -6.00 4.86 -9.18
C HIS A 116 -5.64 5.71 -7.95
N ARG A 117 -5.04 5.13 -6.89
CA ARG A 117 -4.61 5.89 -5.69
C ARG A 117 -3.59 6.97 -6.04
N ILE A 118 -2.58 6.64 -6.84
CA ILE A 118 -1.57 7.61 -7.30
C ILE A 118 -2.24 8.77 -8.06
N LEU A 119 -3.18 8.44 -8.94
CA LEU A 119 -3.91 9.46 -9.70
C LEU A 119 -4.78 10.35 -8.80
N VAL A 120 -5.46 9.79 -7.79
CA VAL A 120 -6.27 10.55 -6.82
C VAL A 120 -5.40 11.54 -6.05
N MET A 121 -4.22 11.12 -5.61
CA MET A 121 -3.27 12.00 -4.90
C MET A 121 -2.73 13.11 -5.82
N ARG A 122 -2.55 12.83 -7.11
CA ARG A 122 -1.98 13.79 -8.07
C ARG A 122 -3.02 14.72 -8.70
N LEU A 123 -4.24 14.25 -8.93
CA LEU A 123 -5.31 14.92 -9.67
C LEU A 123 -6.66 14.75 -8.93
N PRO A 124 -6.85 15.35 -7.74
CA PRO A 124 -8.07 15.17 -6.97
C PRO A 124 -9.32 15.60 -7.78
N GLY A 125 -10.34 14.74 -7.77
CA GLY A 125 -11.64 15.00 -8.39
C GLY A 125 -11.75 14.70 -9.90
N GLN A 126 -10.66 14.32 -10.60
CA GLN A 126 -10.67 14.05 -12.05
C GLN A 126 -10.41 12.59 -12.41
N VAL A 127 -10.30 11.69 -11.43
CA VAL A 127 -9.84 10.33 -11.63
C VAL A 127 -11.01 9.38 -11.93
N PRO A 128 -10.91 8.55 -12.98
CA PRO A 128 -11.92 7.53 -13.28
C PRO A 128 -11.87 6.40 -12.24
N THR A 129 -12.95 5.64 -12.12
CA THR A 129 -13.00 4.49 -11.21
C THR A 129 -11.94 3.43 -11.53
N VAL A 130 -11.52 2.65 -10.54
CA VAL A 130 -10.59 1.51 -10.71
C VAL A 130 -11.03 0.60 -11.85
N ARG A 131 -12.35 0.31 -11.97
CA ARG A 131 -12.91 -0.52 -13.05
C ARG A 131 -12.70 0.08 -14.44
N THR A 132 -12.76 1.41 -14.57
CA THR A 132 -12.47 2.11 -15.83
C THR A 132 -11.01 1.97 -16.21
N ILE A 133 -10.10 2.13 -15.25
CA ILE A 133 -8.65 1.94 -15.43
C ILE A 133 -8.35 0.49 -15.82
N GLN A 134 -8.94 -0.50 -15.13
CA GLN A 134 -8.77 -1.92 -15.48
C GLN A 134 -9.18 -2.21 -16.91
N ARG A 135 -10.38 -1.76 -17.33
CA ARG A 135 -10.85 -1.94 -18.71
C ARG A 135 -9.93 -1.27 -19.73
N HIS A 136 -9.37 -0.13 -19.37
CA HIS A 136 -8.41 0.57 -20.22
C HIS A 136 -7.10 -0.21 -20.35
N PHE A 137 -6.57 -0.76 -19.26
CA PHE A 137 -5.38 -1.62 -19.27
C PHE A 137 -5.58 -2.89 -20.11
N VAL A 138 -6.75 -3.54 -19.98
CA VAL A 138 -7.10 -4.70 -20.83
C VAL A 138 -7.07 -4.30 -22.31
N ARG A 139 -7.68 -3.14 -22.68
CA ARG A 139 -7.71 -2.66 -24.06
C ARG A 139 -6.32 -2.35 -24.61
N MET A 140 -5.40 -1.90 -23.73
CA MET A 140 -4.03 -1.56 -24.08
C MET A 140 -3.07 -2.75 -23.95
N GLU A 141 -3.60 -3.96 -23.69
CA GLU A 141 -2.83 -5.20 -23.48
C GLU A 141 -1.76 -5.10 -22.36
N LEU A 142 -2.02 -4.25 -21.36
CA LEU A 142 -1.12 -4.01 -20.23
C LEU A 142 -1.40 -4.91 -19.02
N THR A 143 -2.37 -5.81 -19.11
CA THR A 143 -2.62 -6.83 -18.09
C THR A 143 -1.79 -8.05 -18.42
N GLY A 144 -0.67 -8.23 -17.73
CA GLY A 144 0.00 -9.53 -17.70
C GLY A 144 -1.00 -10.61 -17.25
N LEU A 145 -0.83 -11.83 -17.72
CA LEU A 145 -1.57 -13.00 -17.28
C LEU A 145 -1.50 -13.05 -15.73
N ALA A 146 -2.56 -12.64 -15.08
CA ALA A 146 -2.73 -12.94 -13.66
C ALA A 146 -2.71 -14.46 -13.57
N GLY A 147 -1.69 -15.00 -12.88
CA GLY A 147 -1.54 -16.43 -12.71
C GLY A 147 -2.86 -17.05 -12.30
N ALA A 148 -3.23 -18.13 -12.97
CA ALA A 148 -4.40 -18.92 -12.66
C ALA A 148 -4.34 -19.28 -11.18
N THR A 149 -5.22 -18.69 -10.39
CA THR A 149 -5.42 -19.07 -9.00
C THR A 149 -6.01 -20.47 -9.00
N THR A 150 -5.19 -21.45 -8.67
CA THR A 150 -5.67 -22.78 -8.24
C THR A 150 -6.74 -22.54 -7.17
N ALA A 151 -7.90 -23.19 -7.34
CA ALA A 151 -8.97 -23.11 -6.36
C ALA A 151 -8.41 -23.48 -4.97
N PRO A 152 -8.60 -22.65 -3.94
CA PRO A 152 -8.08 -22.93 -2.62
C PRO A 152 -8.80 -24.17 -2.06
N GLU A 153 -8.04 -25.15 -1.58
CA GLU A 153 -8.57 -26.23 -0.77
C GLU A 153 -9.30 -25.63 0.44
N THR A 154 -10.53 -26.06 0.68
CA THR A 154 -11.37 -25.63 1.81
C THR A 154 -10.85 -26.27 3.09
N PHE A 155 -9.92 -25.62 3.75
CA PHE A 155 -9.54 -25.95 5.13
C PHE A 155 -10.40 -25.15 6.12
N GLY A 156 -10.73 -25.78 7.27
CA GLY A 156 -11.49 -25.12 8.33
C GLY A 156 -10.83 -23.79 8.73
N ARG A 157 -11.59 -22.68 8.61
CA ARG A 157 -11.11 -21.33 8.86
C ARG A 157 -11.17 -21.03 10.34
N PHE A 158 -10.02 -20.79 10.96
CA PHE A 158 -9.93 -20.22 12.29
C PHE A 158 -9.84 -18.70 12.17
N GLU A 159 -10.68 -17.98 12.94
CA GLU A 159 -10.64 -16.54 13.04
C GLU A 159 -10.87 -16.15 14.51
N ALA A 160 -10.01 -15.25 15.03
CA ALA A 160 -10.19 -14.69 16.36
C ALA A 160 -11.51 -13.91 16.44
N THR A 161 -12.19 -14.01 17.58
CA THR A 161 -13.53 -13.42 17.76
C THR A 161 -13.47 -11.92 18.09
N ALA A 162 -12.34 -11.45 18.63
CA ALA A 162 -12.16 -10.08 19.07
C ALA A 162 -10.71 -9.59 18.79
N PRO A 163 -10.51 -8.25 18.64
CA PRO A 163 -9.18 -7.67 18.56
C PRO A 163 -8.35 -8.00 19.80
N GLY A 164 -7.08 -8.36 19.60
CA GLY A 164 -6.15 -8.72 20.69
C GLY A 164 -6.28 -10.15 21.22
N GLU A 165 -7.19 -10.95 20.70
CA GLU A 165 -7.27 -12.36 21.05
C GLU A 165 -6.08 -13.16 20.51
N LEU A 166 -5.69 -12.88 19.27
CA LEU A 166 -4.61 -13.56 18.58
C LEU A 166 -3.84 -12.59 17.70
N TRP A 167 -2.55 -12.46 17.95
CA TRP A 167 -1.61 -11.84 17.00
C TRP A 167 -0.79 -12.91 16.31
N VAL A 168 -0.61 -12.74 15.00
CA VAL A 168 0.17 -13.63 14.14
C VAL A 168 1.41 -12.89 13.68
N SER A 169 2.58 -13.52 13.74
CA SER A 169 3.83 -12.92 13.25
C SER A 169 4.55 -13.85 12.27
N ASP A 170 5.15 -13.23 11.28
CA ASP A 170 6.02 -13.90 10.31
C ASP A 170 7.05 -12.91 9.73
N VAL A 171 8.00 -13.40 8.94
CA VAL A 171 9.08 -12.61 8.34
C VAL A 171 8.91 -12.55 6.83
N LEU A 172 8.88 -11.33 6.28
CA LEU A 172 8.94 -11.10 4.84
C LEU A 172 10.36 -10.76 4.42
N HIS A 173 10.88 -11.46 3.42
CA HIS A 173 12.13 -11.12 2.76
C HIS A 173 11.91 -9.93 1.81
N GLY A 174 12.61 -8.84 2.08
CA GLY A 174 12.52 -7.57 1.37
C GLY A 174 13.60 -7.36 0.30
N PRO A 175 13.74 -6.11 -0.17
CA PRO A 175 14.74 -5.72 -1.17
C PRO A 175 16.16 -5.81 -0.60
N VAL A 176 17.14 -5.79 -1.51
CA VAL A 176 18.57 -5.66 -1.15
C VAL A 176 18.91 -4.19 -1.12
N LEU A 177 19.39 -3.71 0.04
CA LEU A 177 19.85 -2.34 0.26
C LEU A 177 21.33 -2.33 0.63
N GLY A 178 22.15 -1.57 -0.09
CA GLY A 178 23.58 -1.50 0.16
C GLY A 178 24.28 -2.88 0.17
N GLY A 179 23.84 -3.80 -0.70
CA GLY A 179 24.35 -5.16 -0.77
C GLY A 179 23.86 -6.10 0.33
N ARG A 180 22.99 -5.64 1.22
CA ARG A 180 22.41 -6.45 2.31
C ARG A 180 20.92 -6.71 2.06
N LYS A 181 20.50 -7.95 2.27
CA LYS A 181 19.09 -8.35 2.23
C LYS A 181 18.36 -7.74 3.42
N THR A 182 17.14 -7.27 3.20
CA THR A 182 16.30 -6.76 4.27
C THR A 182 15.21 -7.75 4.64
N TYR A 183 14.69 -7.65 5.85
CA TYR A 183 13.69 -8.50 6.44
C TYR A 183 12.66 -7.64 7.17
N LEU A 184 11.38 -7.88 6.92
CA LEU A 184 10.28 -7.27 7.67
C LEU A 184 9.73 -8.28 8.67
N PHE A 185 9.86 -8.00 9.94
CA PHE A 185 9.04 -8.63 10.96
C PHE A 185 7.70 -7.93 10.98
N GLY A 186 6.62 -8.65 10.67
CA GLY A 186 5.25 -8.14 10.69
C GLY A 186 4.42 -8.85 11.74
N ILE A 187 3.60 -8.10 12.46
CA ILE A 187 2.66 -8.62 13.46
C ILE A 187 1.27 -8.14 13.08
N GLU A 188 0.36 -9.07 12.83
CA GLU A 188 -1.01 -8.82 12.41
C GLU A 188 -2.00 -9.31 13.47
N ASP A 189 -2.99 -8.51 13.78
CA ASP A 189 -4.15 -8.94 14.57
C ASP A 189 -5.07 -9.81 13.72
N ASP A 190 -5.28 -11.04 14.11
CA ASP A 190 -6.02 -12.07 13.35
C ASP A 190 -7.48 -11.69 13.11
N HIS A 191 -8.12 -10.97 14.05
CA HIS A 191 -9.50 -10.52 13.91
C HIS A 191 -9.64 -9.39 12.90
N SER A 192 -8.87 -8.34 13.08
CA SER A 192 -9.05 -7.07 12.36
C SER A 192 -8.21 -6.95 11.08
N ARG A 193 -7.17 -7.76 10.91
CA ARG A 193 -6.12 -7.60 9.89
C ARG A 193 -5.29 -6.33 10.11
N PHE A 194 -5.33 -5.75 11.29
CA PHE A 194 -4.56 -4.59 11.64
C PHE A 194 -3.10 -5.00 11.90
N ILE A 195 -2.14 -4.29 11.31
CA ILE A 195 -0.72 -4.46 11.58
C ILE A 195 -0.43 -3.77 12.90
N THR A 196 -0.28 -4.55 13.97
CA THR A 196 -0.05 -4.03 15.32
C THR A 196 1.41 -3.64 15.54
N GLY A 197 2.34 -4.30 14.84
CA GLY A 197 3.75 -4.00 14.92
C GLY A 197 4.49 -4.40 13.65
N HIS A 198 5.54 -3.65 13.35
CA HIS A 198 6.43 -3.96 12.24
C HIS A 198 7.83 -3.45 12.52
N TRP A 199 8.83 -4.08 11.88
CA TRP A 199 10.21 -3.65 11.94
C TRP A 199 11.02 -4.14 10.74
N TRP A 200 11.63 -3.24 10.00
CA TRP A 200 12.58 -3.57 8.96
C TRP A 200 14.02 -3.66 9.51
N THR A 201 14.73 -4.69 9.10
CA THR A 201 16.11 -4.94 9.55
C THR A 201 16.94 -5.62 8.45
N THR A 202 18.25 -5.66 8.61
CA THR A 202 19.17 -6.40 7.71
C THR A 202 19.50 -7.80 8.22
N ARG A 203 18.87 -8.27 9.30
CA ARG A 203 19.13 -9.58 9.91
C ARG A 203 17.84 -10.24 10.32
N GLU A 204 17.71 -11.52 9.98
CA GLU A 204 16.60 -12.35 10.44
C GLU A 204 16.95 -12.96 11.80
N ASP A 205 16.81 -12.17 12.84
CA ASP A 205 17.17 -12.57 14.21
C ASP A 205 16.10 -12.15 15.23
N THR A 206 16.29 -12.59 16.47
CA THR A 206 15.38 -12.28 17.57
C THR A 206 15.29 -10.77 17.86
N LEU A 207 16.31 -9.98 17.56
CA LEU A 207 16.30 -8.53 17.80
C LEU A 207 15.29 -7.82 16.93
N GLY A 208 15.19 -8.20 15.63
CA GLY A 208 14.18 -7.65 14.73
C GLY A 208 12.76 -7.95 15.20
N LEU A 209 12.51 -9.18 15.66
CA LEU A 209 11.23 -9.55 16.24
C LEU A 209 10.92 -8.77 17.51
N PHE A 210 11.92 -8.58 18.39
CA PHE A 210 11.77 -7.81 19.63
C PHE A 210 11.42 -6.36 19.36
N ALA A 211 12.04 -5.72 18.37
CA ALA A 211 11.73 -4.35 17.98
C ALA A 211 10.27 -4.22 17.52
N ALA A 212 9.80 -5.15 16.68
CA ALA A 212 8.42 -5.16 16.21
C ALA A 212 7.43 -5.41 17.36
N LEU A 213 7.69 -6.44 18.22
CA LEU A 213 6.81 -6.83 19.30
C LEU A 213 6.75 -5.75 20.40
N ARG A 214 7.89 -5.16 20.77
CA ARG A 214 7.95 -4.08 21.75
C ARG A 214 7.10 -2.90 21.32
N ARG A 215 7.26 -2.41 20.10
CA ARG A 215 6.43 -1.33 19.53
C ARG A 215 4.95 -1.68 19.55
N ALA A 216 4.61 -2.93 19.19
CA ALA A 216 3.22 -3.38 19.18
C ALA A 216 2.59 -3.33 20.58
N VAL A 217 3.27 -3.84 21.61
CA VAL A 217 2.73 -3.86 22.97
C VAL A 217 2.75 -2.49 23.66
N GLU A 218 3.72 -1.64 23.33
CA GLU A 218 3.76 -0.24 23.79
C GLU A 218 2.58 0.56 23.25
N ALA A 219 2.26 0.38 21.96
CA ALA A 219 1.20 1.14 21.31
C ALA A 219 -0.20 0.62 21.63
N HIS A 220 -0.38 -0.68 21.82
CA HIS A 220 -1.69 -1.31 21.81
C HIS A 220 -1.98 -2.17 23.07
N GLY A 221 -0.98 -2.49 23.88
CA GLY A 221 -1.09 -3.47 24.95
C GLY A 221 -0.81 -4.89 24.45
N ALA A 222 -0.87 -5.87 25.38
CA ALA A 222 -0.55 -7.26 25.09
C ALA A 222 -1.75 -8.06 24.57
N PRO A 223 -1.56 -8.94 23.55
CA PRO A 223 -2.58 -9.88 23.10
C PRO A 223 -2.70 -11.06 24.07
N LYS A 224 -3.77 -11.85 23.99
CA LYS A 224 -3.88 -13.11 24.73
C LYS A 224 -2.94 -14.19 24.20
N ILE A 225 -2.84 -14.29 22.88
CA ILE A 225 -2.06 -15.34 22.19
C ILE A 225 -1.17 -14.70 21.12
N PHE A 226 0.08 -15.13 21.09
CA PHE A 226 1.04 -14.81 20.04
C PHE A 226 1.33 -16.08 19.23
N TYR A 227 0.90 -16.12 17.96
CA TYR A 227 1.01 -17.26 17.07
C TYR A 227 2.16 -17.05 16.08
N VAL A 228 3.09 -17.99 16.04
CA VAL A 228 4.34 -17.90 15.28
C VAL A 228 4.68 -19.23 14.63
N ASP A 229 5.67 -19.22 13.75
CA ASP A 229 6.26 -20.46 13.24
C ASP A 229 7.36 -21.01 14.15
N ASN A 230 8.06 -22.05 13.67
CA ASN A 230 9.18 -22.66 14.36
C ASN A 230 10.53 -22.07 13.89
N GLY A 231 10.56 -20.92 13.27
CA GLY A 231 11.78 -20.23 12.86
C GLY A 231 12.66 -19.84 14.04
N SER A 232 13.97 -19.68 13.81
CA SER A 232 14.94 -19.43 14.88
C SER A 232 14.63 -18.20 15.75
N PRO A 233 14.11 -17.07 15.24
CA PRO A 233 13.72 -15.93 16.09
C PRO A 233 12.61 -16.28 17.08
N TYR A 234 11.70 -17.17 16.68
CA TYR A 234 10.48 -17.48 17.40
C TYR A 234 10.63 -18.59 18.46
N VAL A 235 11.74 -19.33 18.46
CA VAL A 235 12.04 -20.38 19.47
C VAL A 235 13.09 -19.93 20.49
N SER A 236 13.48 -18.66 20.46
CA SER A 236 14.49 -18.10 21.35
C SER A 236 14.01 -18.07 22.81
N ARG A 237 14.92 -18.34 23.75
CA ARG A 237 14.63 -18.26 25.19
C ARG A 237 14.21 -16.85 25.61
N GLN A 238 14.78 -15.84 24.95
CA GLN A 238 14.49 -14.44 25.18
C GLN A 238 13.04 -14.13 24.85
N LEU A 239 12.53 -14.60 23.71
CA LEU A 239 11.12 -14.42 23.34
C LEU A 239 10.19 -15.11 24.33
N LEU A 240 10.50 -16.35 24.72
CA LEU A 240 9.69 -17.08 25.70
C LEU A 240 9.63 -16.35 27.03
N HIS A 241 10.76 -15.79 27.49
CA HIS A 241 10.83 -14.98 28.70
C HIS A 241 9.98 -13.71 28.57
N ALA A 242 10.14 -12.96 27.48
CA ALA A 242 9.40 -11.74 27.22
C ALA A 242 7.89 -11.99 27.24
N LEU A 243 7.41 -12.98 26.48
CA LEU A 243 5.99 -13.30 26.42
C LEU A 243 5.43 -13.81 27.77
N ALA A 244 6.22 -14.58 28.54
CA ALA A 244 5.82 -14.99 29.88
C ALA A 244 5.68 -13.79 30.84
N THR A 245 6.62 -12.84 30.79
CA THR A 245 6.57 -11.59 31.60
C THR A 245 5.37 -10.73 31.21
N LEU A 246 5.05 -10.66 29.90
CA LEU A 246 3.89 -9.92 29.39
C LEU A 246 2.55 -10.65 29.62
N GLY A 247 2.55 -11.87 30.14
CA GLY A 247 1.36 -12.69 30.31
C GLY A 247 0.75 -13.21 29.01
N VAL A 248 1.52 -13.27 27.92
CA VAL A 248 1.09 -13.68 26.59
C VAL A 248 1.35 -15.15 26.35
N LYS A 249 0.34 -15.90 25.91
CA LYS A 249 0.50 -17.30 25.54
C LYS A 249 1.13 -17.41 24.15
N ILE A 250 2.28 -18.06 24.04
CA ILE A 250 2.84 -18.40 22.73
C ILE A 250 2.24 -19.70 22.17
N THR A 251 2.00 -19.72 20.88
CA THR A 251 1.53 -20.90 20.14
C THR A 251 2.32 -21.02 18.84
N HIS A 252 2.94 -22.18 18.62
CA HIS A 252 3.68 -22.45 17.39
C HIS A 252 2.81 -23.16 16.37
N SER A 253 3.00 -22.86 15.09
CA SER A 253 2.35 -23.54 13.99
C SER A 253 2.76 -25.03 13.96
N ARG A 254 1.79 -25.91 13.73
CA ARG A 254 2.09 -27.34 13.56
C ARG A 254 2.77 -27.56 12.21
N PRO A 255 3.86 -28.35 12.15
CA PRO A 255 4.49 -28.68 10.87
C PRO A 255 3.46 -29.26 9.88
N ARG A 256 3.50 -28.80 8.63
CA ARG A 256 2.62 -29.22 7.53
C ARG A 256 1.12 -28.90 7.71
N ARG A 257 0.74 -27.99 8.61
CA ARG A 257 -0.64 -27.47 8.70
C ARG A 257 -0.63 -25.95 8.59
N PRO A 258 -0.83 -25.39 7.37
CA PRO A 258 -0.73 -23.93 7.12
C PRO A 258 -1.92 -23.12 7.65
N GLN A 259 -2.86 -23.75 8.37
CA GLN A 259 -4.17 -23.16 8.74
C GLN A 259 -4.10 -21.84 9.51
N GLY A 260 -2.97 -21.49 10.15
CA GLY A 260 -2.81 -20.22 10.86
C GLY A 260 -1.99 -19.16 10.10
N LYS A 261 -1.27 -19.52 9.04
CA LYS A 261 -0.36 -18.62 8.33
C LYS A 261 -0.95 -17.94 7.09
N GLY A 262 -2.00 -18.51 6.49
CA GLY A 262 -2.56 -17.99 5.24
C GLY A 262 -2.98 -16.50 5.29
N LYS A 263 -3.21 -15.95 6.49
CA LYS A 263 -3.57 -14.55 6.68
C LYS A 263 -2.35 -13.64 6.57
N VAL A 264 -1.28 -13.93 7.33
CA VAL A 264 -0.04 -13.16 7.28
C VAL A 264 0.69 -13.34 5.94
N GLU A 265 0.57 -14.50 5.30
CA GLU A 265 1.06 -14.72 3.92
C GLU A 265 0.35 -13.78 2.94
N ARG A 266 -0.97 -13.63 3.07
CA ARG A 266 -1.78 -12.69 2.25
C ARG A 266 -1.45 -11.22 2.56
N LEU A 267 -1.19 -10.89 3.83
CA LEU A 267 -0.63 -9.59 4.17
C LEU A 267 0.66 -9.33 3.42
N PHE A 268 1.59 -10.28 3.41
CA PHE A 268 2.87 -10.14 2.72
C PHE A 268 2.75 -10.07 1.20
N GLU A 269 1.78 -10.78 0.60
CA GLU A 269 1.42 -10.59 -0.81
C GLU A 269 0.96 -9.15 -1.07
N THR A 270 0.14 -8.59 -0.17
CA THR A 270 -0.32 -7.20 -0.25
C THR A 270 0.84 -6.21 -0.12
N VAL A 271 1.76 -6.46 0.81
CA VAL A 271 2.99 -5.65 0.98
C VAL A 271 3.84 -5.69 -0.30
N ARG A 272 4.06 -6.88 -0.89
CA ARG A 272 4.81 -6.99 -2.14
C ARG A 272 4.12 -6.24 -3.29
N ALA A 273 2.82 -6.44 -3.45
CA ALA A 273 2.06 -5.91 -4.58
C ALA A 273 1.76 -4.40 -4.49
N GLN A 274 1.76 -3.82 -3.29
CA GLN A 274 1.31 -2.43 -3.09
C GLN A 274 2.38 -1.51 -2.52
N PHE A 275 3.36 -2.04 -1.79
CA PHE A 275 4.44 -1.27 -1.20
C PHE A 275 5.77 -1.56 -1.91
N LEU A 276 6.23 -2.82 -1.91
CA LEU A 276 7.55 -3.14 -2.47
C LEU A 276 7.65 -2.90 -3.98
N VAL A 277 6.54 -2.94 -4.70
CA VAL A 277 6.49 -2.58 -6.12
C VAL A 277 6.94 -1.13 -6.36
N GLU A 278 6.79 -0.23 -5.37
CA GLU A 278 7.21 1.18 -5.47
C GLU A 278 8.66 1.41 -5.05
N VAL A 279 9.24 0.44 -4.33
CA VAL A 279 10.64 0.50 -3.89
C VAL A 279 11.55 0.06 -5.04
N THR A 280 12.54 0.88 -5.37
CA THR A 280 13.63 0.49 -6.28
C THR A 280 14.85 0.10 -5.45
N ALA A 281 15.47 -1.02 -5.81
CA ALA A 281 16.75 -1.39 -5.24
C ALA A 281 17.80 -0.31 -5.57
N ALA A 282 18.57 0.12 -4.58
CA ALA A 282 19.72 0.99 -4.80
C ALA A 282 20.70 0.30 -5.78
N GLY A 283 20.90 0.88 -6.97
CA GLY A 283 21.72 0.29 -8.04
C GLY A 283 20.94 -0.35 -9.18
N GLY A 284 19.60 -0.23 -9.21
CA GLY A 284 18.79 -0.56 -10.39
C GLY A 284 19.24 0.23 -11.61
N ALA A 285 19.11 -0.36 -12.82
CA ALA A 285 19.54 0.27 -14.06
C ALA A 285 19.01 1.70 -14.17
N ALA A 286 19.84 2.62 -14.65
CA ALA A 286 19.49 4.01 -14.88
C ALA A 286 18.15 4.10 -15.65
N GLY A 287 17.12 4.69 -15.04
CA GLY A 287 15.78 4.82 -15.62
C GLY A 287 14.66 4.00 -14.97
N GLN A 288 14.94 3.19 -13.93
CA GLN A 288 13.85 2.58 -13.15
C GLN A 288 13.25 3.63 -12.20
N ALA A 289 11.97 3.91 -12.43
CA ALA A 289 11.19 4.77 -11.55
C ALA A 289 10.86 4.08 -10.21
N GLY A 290 10.92 4.85 -9.14
CA GLY A 290 10.57 4.43 -7.80
C GLY A 290 11.42 5.14 -6.76
N THR A 291 11.07 4.95 -5.48
CA THR A 291 11.84 5.51 -4.38
C THR A 291 13.16 4.75 -4.25
N ALA A 292 14.28 5.40 -4.62
CA ALA A 292 15.59 4.88 -4.31
C ALA A 292 15.79 4.97 -2.79
N LEU A 293 16.00 3.83 -2.14
CA LEU A 293 16.23 3.76 -0.70
C LEU A 293 17.72 3.78 -0.40
N GLU A 294 18.11 4.65 0.52
CA GLU A 294 19.47 4.79 0.99
C GLU A 294 19.74 3.98 2.28
N SER A 295 18.70 3.77 3.08
CA SER A 295 18.83 3.10 4.37
C SER A 295 17.60 2.24 4.72
N VAL A 296 17.78 1.35 5.70
CA VAL A 296 16.69 0.56 6.27
C VAL A 296 15.74 1.45 7.08
N ASP A 297 16.24 2.49 7.71
CA ASP A 297 15.41 3.44 8.48
C ASP A 297 14.46 4.20 7.55
N GLN A 298 14.92 4.59 6.36
CA GLN A 298 14.05 5.19 5.35
C GLN A 298 12.98 4.20 4.85
N LEU A 299 13.34 2.92 4.68
CA LEU A 299 12.39 1.88 4.33
C LEU A 299 11.33 1.70 5.41
N GLU A 300 11.73 1.74 6.68
CA GLU A 300 10.84 1.67 7.84
C GLU A 300 9.89 2.87 7.89
N GLU A 301 10.39 4.10 7.70
CA GLU A 301 9.57 5.33 7.67
C GLU A 301 8.49 5.26 6.58
N LEU A 302 8.89 4.90 5.36
CA LEU A 302 7.96 4.81 4.24
C LEU A 302 6.94 3.69 4.43
N PHE A 303 7.38 2.56 5.01
CA PHE A 303 6.47 1.46 5.32
C PHE A 303 5.44 1.85 6.38
N ALA A 304 5.88 2.50 7.45
CA ALA A 304 4.98 3.03 8.49
C ALA A 304 3.93 3.97 7.90
N ALA A 305 4.34 4.91 7.04
CA ALA A 305 3.44 5.82 6.36
C ALA A 305 2.43 5.06 5.47
N TRP A 306 2.89 4.07 4.70
CA TRP A 306 2.02 3.23 3.88
C TRP A 306 1.02 2.42 4.72
N VAL A 307 1.47 1.82 5.82
CA VAL A 307 0.61 1.08 6.75
C VAL A 307 -0.52 1.97 7.27
N HIS A 308 -0.18 3.16 7.78
CA HIS A 308 -1.16 4.05 8.40
C HIS A 308 -2.08 4.74 7.40
N GLN A 309 -1.56 5.20 6.26
CA GLN A 309 -2.35 6.00 5.31
C GLN A 309 -3.05 5.17 4.24
N VAL A 310 -2.54 3.97 3.95
CA VAL A 310 -3.07 3.14 2.86
C VAL A 310 -3.67 1.86 3.38
N TYR A 311 -2.89 1.02 4.06
CA TYR A 311 -3.32 -0.33 4.43
C TYR A 311 -4.42 -0.31 5.50
N HIS A 312 -4.21 0.42 6.59
CA HIS A 312 -5.17 0.45 7.71
C HIS A 312 -6.50 1.12 7.36
N GLN A 313 -6.52 1.99 6.33
CA GLN A 313 -7.73 2.72 5.93
C GLN A 313 -8.48 2.07 4.77
N ALA A 314 -7.82 1.18 4.02
CA ALA A 314 -8.46 0.51 2.89
C ALA A 314 -9.44 -0.57 3.39
N CYS A 315 -10.64 -0.61 2.80
CA CYS A 315 -11.58 -1.70 3.08
C CYS A 315 -10.95 -3.05 2.69
N HIS A 316 -10.79 -3.94 3.68
CA HIS A 316 -10.21 -5.26 3.48
C HIS A 316 -11.24 -6.18 2.84
N SER A 317 -10.88 -6.86 1.74
CA SER A 317 -11.81 -7.66 0.92
C SER A 317 -12.47 -8.80 1.68
N GLU A 318 -11.82 -9.34 2.70
CA GLU A 318 -12.28 -10.49 3.48
C GLU A 318 -13.20 -10.07 4.62
N THR A 319 -12.88 -8.96 5.30
CA THR A 319 -13.65 -8.49 6.46
C THR A 319 -14.73 -7.49 6.09
N GLY A 320 -14.67 -6.89 4.90
CA GLY A 320 -15.58 -5.85 4.45
C GLY A 320 -15.45 -4.52 5.21
N GLN A 321 -14.44 -4.39 6.08
CA GLN A 321 -14.17 -3.22 6.90
C GLN A 321 -12.71 -2.79 6.77
N ALA A 322 -12.41 -1.53 7.09
CA ALA A 322 -11.03 -1.10 7.22
C ALA A 322 -10.38 -1.74 8.47
N PRO A 323 -9.13 -2.22 8.39
CA PRO A 323 -8.44 -2.81 9.53
C PRO A 323 -8.44 -1.91 10.77
N ARG A 324 -8.25 -0.60 10.59
CA ARG A 324 -8.29 0.39 11.66
C ARG A 324 -9.64 0.40 12.39
N ASP A 325 -10.72 0.48 11.65
CA ASP A 325 -12.05 0.60 12.24
C ASP A 325 -12.43 -0.68 12.99
N ARG A 326 -12.05 -1.84 12.42
CA ARG A 326 -12.32 -3.13 13.02
C ARG A 326 -11.47 -3.40 14.27
N PHE A 327 -10.21 -2.92 14.30
CA PHE A 327 -9.32 -3.06 15.46
C PHE A 327 -9.77 -2.21 16.64
N HIS A 328 -10.26 -1.00 16.38
CA HIS A 328 -10.74 -0.08 17.42
C HIS A 328 -12.23 -0.26 17.76
N ALA A 329 -12.90 -1.24 17.16
CA ALA A 329 -14.27 -1.59 17.51
C ALA A 329 -14.36 -2.08 18.98
N ALA A 330 -15.56 -2.00 19.56
CA ALA A 330 -15.80 -2.46 20.92
C ALA A 330 -15.49 -3.96 21.07
N GLY A 331 -15.00 -4.36 22.24
CA GLY A 331 -14.74 -5.78 22.55
C GLY A 331 -13.27 -6.20 22.43
N SER A 332 -12.34 -5.27 22.27
CA SER A 332 -10.91 -5.57 22.35
C SER A 332 -10.57 -6.24 23.70
N VAL A 333 -9.73 -7.27 23.62
CA VAL A 333 -9.24 -8.02 24.80
C VAL A 333 -7.75 -7.79 25.07
N LEU A 334 -7.19 -6.74 24.46
CA LEU A 334 -5.82 -6.28 24.71
C LEU A 334 -5.66 -5.85 26.17
N THR A 335 -4.57 -6.26 26.77
CA THR A 335 -4.23 -5.89 28.14
C THR A 335 -3.27 -4.71 28.15
N PRO A 336 -3.67 -3.53 28.65
CA PRO A 336 -2.74 -2.43 28.87
C PRO A 336 -1.63 -2.86 29.83
N LEU A 337 -0.41 -2.42 29.56
CA LEU A 337 0.77 -2.79 30.34
C LEU A 337 1.43 -1.53 30.92
N ASP A 338 1.95 -1.68 32.13
CA ASP A 338 2.84 -0.69 32.73
C ASP A 338 4.14 -0.64 31.90
N PRO A 339 4.67 0.54 31.55
CA PRO A 339 5.96 0.67 30.88
C PRO A 339 7.10 -0.09 31.57
N ALA A 340 7.12 -0.13 32.89
CA ALA A 340 8.12 -0.88 33.66
C ALA A 340 8.07 -2.39 33.41
N VAL A 341 6.86 -2.94 33.22
CA VAL A 341 6.67 -4.36 32.86
C VAL A 341 7.16 -4.63 31.44
N ILE A 342 6.91 -3.69 30.51
CA ILE A 342 7.41 -3.78 29.15
C ILE A 342 8.95 -3.74 29.15
N ASP A 343 9.55 -2.79 29.87
CA ASP A 343 10.99 -2.69 29.95
C ASP A 343 11.62 -3.97 30.51
N GLU A 344 11.08 -4.51 31.59
CA GLU A 344 11.57 -5.76 32.19
C GLU A 344 11.41 -6.95 31.24
N ALA A 345 10.30 -7.05 30.51
CA ALA A 345 10.02 -8.15 29.57
C ALA A 345 11.05 -8.22 28.42
N PHE A 346 11.53 -7.07 27.97
CA PHE A 346 12.48 -6.99 26.83
C PHE A 346 13.95 -6.93 27.24
N LEU A 347 14.26 -7.10 28.53
CA LEU A 347 15.67 -7.24 28.97
C LEU A 347 16.23 -8.59 28.55
N TRP A 348 17.47 -8.52 28.05
CA TRP A 348 18.26 -9.72 27.78
C TRP A 348 19.21 -10.04 28.92
N GLN A 349 19.43 -11.32 29.10
CA GLN A 349 20.34 -11.86 30.10
C GLN A 349 21.51 -12.52 29.40
N ASP A 350 22.72 -12.04 29.72
CA ASP A 350 23.95 -12.63 29.22
C ASP A 350 24.92 -12.87 30.37
N PHE A 351 25.63 -13.99 30.32
CA PHE A 351 26.65 -14.31 31.29
C PHE A 351 28.03 -14.07 30.69
N ARG A 352 28.82 -13.19 31.32
CA ARG A 352 30.16 -12.87 30.89
C ARG A 352 31.16 -13.04 32.03
N THR A 353 32.37 -13.56 31.71
CA THR A 353 33.45 -13.60 32.66
C THR A 353 34.14 -12.23 32.72
N VAL A 354 34.25 -11.67 33.91
CA VAL A 354 34.91 -10.39 34.15
C VAL A 354 36.43 -10.59 34.00
N THR A 355 37.06 -9.75 33.17
CA THR A 355 38.50 -9.79 32.94
C THR A 355 39.29 -9.34 34.18
N LYS A 356 40.58 -9.58 34.19
CA LYS A 356 41.48 -9.11 35.27
C LYS A 356 41.51 -7.58 35.39
N THR A 357 41.05 -6.87 34.38
CA THR A 357 40.97 -5.39 34.35
C THR A 357 39.59 -4.88 34.76
N GLY A 358 38.73 -5.72 35.31
CA GLY A 358 37.39 -5.30 35.73
C GLY A 358 36.44 -4.98 34.57
N THR A 359 36.68 -5.56 33.39
CA THR A 359 35.83 -5.30 32.20
C THR A 359 35.13 -6.54 31.69
N VAL A 360 33.95 -6.34 31.07
CA VAL A 360 33.21 -7.37 30.33
C VAL A 360 33.02 -6.95 28.88
N SER A 361 32.90 -7.89 27.97
CA SER A 361 32.58 -7.63 26.58
C SER A 361 31.13 -8.00 26.29
N LEU A 362 30.37 -7.08 25.71
CA LEU A 362 29.00 -7.28 25.28
C LEU A 362 28.79 -6.68 23.89
N HIS A 363 28.32 -7.49 22.93
CA HIS A 363 28.10 -7.08 21.53
C HIS A 363 29.26 -6.29 20.87
N GLY A 364 30.50 -6.68 21.18
CA GLY A 364 31.71 -6.01 20.63
C GLY A 364 32.14 -4.78 21.39
N ASN A 365 31.34 -4.28 22.32
CA ASN A 365 31.71 -3.19 23.23
C ASN A 365 32.32 -3.72 24.51
N ARG A 366 33.12 -2.87 25.22
CA ARG A 366 33.65 -3.16 26.55
C ARG A 366 32.97 -2.26 27.57
N TYR A 367 32.69 -2.86 28.74
CA TYR A 367 32.09 -2.15 29.86
C TYR A 367 32.90 -2.44 31.13
N GLU A 368 33.05 -1.46 31.96
CA GLU A 368 33.64 -1.55 33.28
C GLU A 368 32.59 -2.01 34.27
N VAL A 369 32.93 -2.98 35.11
CA VAL A 369 32.10 -3.52 36.17
C VAL A 369 32.88 -3.53 37.49
N ASP A 370 32.18 -3.79 38.60
CA ASP A 370 32.83 -3.84 39.92
C ASP A 370 34.07 -4.76 39.90
N PRO A 371 35.25 -4.24 40.29
CA PRO A 371 36.52 -5.00 40.34
C PRO A 371 36.45 -6.23 41.25
N ALA A 372 35.52 -6.27 42.24
CA ALA A 372 35.31 -7.44 43.08
C ALA A 372 34.81 -8.66 42.30
N LEU A 373 34.36 -8.48 41.07
CA LEU A 373 33.91 -9.54 40.17
C LEU A 373 35.00 -10.08 39.27
N CYS A 374 36.23 -9.60 39.34
CA CYS A 374 37.35 -10.09 38.51
C CYS A 374 37.47 -11.63 38.58
N GLY A 375 37.56 -12.27 37.41
CA GLY A 375 37.62 -13.73 37.28
C GLY A 375 36.32 -14.47 37.54
N ARG A 376 35.26 -13.78 37.92
CA ARG A 376 33.94 -14.37 38.16
C ARG A 376 33.05 -14.23 36.95
N LYS A 377 32.03 -15.11 36.84
CA LYS A 377 31.01 -15.06 35.80
C LYS A 377 29.87 -14.19 36.31
N ALA A 378 29.76 -12.98 35.76
CA ALA A 378 28.69 -12.03 36.06
C ALA A 378 27.53 -12.21 35.07
N GLU A 379 26.35 -11.93 35.53
CA GLU A 379 25.11 -11.83 34.74
C GLU A 379 24.90 -10.36 34.37
N LEU A 380 24.70 -10.10 33.08
CA LEU A 380 24.41 -8.78 32.53
C LEU A 380 22.94 -8.76 32.09
N LEU A 381 22.16 -7.83 32.62
CA LEU A 381 20.79 -7.54 32.19
C LEU A 381 20.75 -6.21 31.47
N TYR A 382 20.32 -6.23 30.23
CA TYR A 382 20.39 -5.04 29.37
C TYR A 382 19.28 -5.04 28.34
N ASN A 383 18.92 -3.85 27.83
CA ASN A 383 18.04 -3.70 26.67
C ASN A 383 18.86 -3.95 25.38
N PRO A 384 18.56 -5.01 24.62
CA PRO A 384 19.34 -5.31 23.42
C PRO A 384 19.11 -4.32 22.27
N LEU A 385 18.03 -3.53 22.33
CA LEU A 385 17.70 -2.48 21.35
C LEU A 385 18.36 -1.14 21.69
N ASP A 386 18.80 -0.97 22.96
CA ASP A 386 19.47 0.25 23.43
C ASP A 386 20.58 -0.10 24.40
N LEU A 387 21.79 -0.21 23.90
CA LEU A 387 22.99 -0.47 24.69
C LEU A 387 23.60 0.80 25.32
N THR A 388 22.96 1.96 25.12
CA THR A 388 23.37 3.22 25.77
C THR A 388 22.71 3.39 27.13
N GLY A 389 21.65 2.63 27.38
CA GLY A 389 20.97 2.56 28.67
C GLY A 389 21.73 1.76 29.72
N ASP A 390 21.11 1.61 30.89
CA ASP A 390 21.69 0.92 32.04
C ASP A 390 21.85 -0.59 31.78
N ILE A 391 23.07 -1.08 31.85
CA ILE A 391 23.38 -2.51 31.87
C ILE A 391 23.55 -2.93 33.34
N ARG A 392 22.53 -3.58 33.89
CA ARG A 392 22.55 -4.06 35.28
C ARG A 392 23.45 -5.29 35.40
N VAL A 393 24.29 -5.29 36.42
CA VAL A 393 25.22 -6.39 36.72
C VAL A 393 24.74 -7.16 37.95
N ARG A 394 24.58 -8.48 37.82
CA ARG A 394 24.23 -9.37 38.92
C ARG A 394 25.27 -10.46 39.12
N TYR A 395 25.49 -10.84 40.36
CA TYR A 395 26.29 -11.99 40.70
C TYR A 395 25.60 -12.84 41.76
N ARG A 396 25.34 -14.13 41.46
CA ARG A 396 24.61 -15.05 42.32
C ARG A 396 23.26 -14.52 42.81
N GLY A 397 22.55 -13.80 41.94
CA GLY A 397 21.24 -13.20 42.26
C GLY A 397 21.28 -11.85 42.98
N ALA A 398 22.46 -11.39 43.43
CA ALA A 398 22.63 -10.06 44.06
C ALA A 398 22.98 -9.01 43.00
N GLU A 399 22.39 -7.82 43.09
CA GLU A 399 22.76 -6.68 42.25
C GLU A 399 24.13 -6.14 42.65
N MET A 400 24.99 -5.93 41.63
CA MET A 400 26.37 -5.46 41.80
C MET A 400 26.60 -4.12 41.10
N GLY A 401 25.52 -3.36 40.84
CA GLY A 401 25.57 -2.05 40.18
C GLY A 401 25.36 -2.13 38.68
N THR A 402 25.73 -1.07 37.96
CA THR A 402 25.62 -0.93 36.50
C THR A 402 26.99 -0.98 35.84
N ALA A 403 27.06 -1.55 34.65
CA ALA A 403 28.26 -1.58 33.84
C ALA A 403 28.45 -0.24 33.09
N ILE A 404 29.62 0.36 33.18
CA ILE A 404 29.91 1.66 32.57
C ILE A 404 30.66 1.44 31.24
N PRO A 405 30.26 2.09 30.12
CA PRO A 405 30.94 1.96 28.87
C PRO A 405 32.43 2.32 28.96
N HIS A 406 33.30 1.38 28.59
CA HIS A 406 34.73 1.62 28.54
C HIS A 406 35.08 2.22 27.18
N VAL A 407 35.39 3.55 27.14
CA VAL A 407 35.71 4.27 25.92
C VAL A 407 37.19 4.05 25.55
N ILE A 408 37.42 3.09 24.66
CA ILE A 408 38.74 3.03 23.98
C ILE A 408 38.67 3.92 22.75
N GLY A 409 39.46 5.00 22.74
CA GLY A 409 39.56 5.85 21.55
C GLY A 409 40.12 5.06 20.35
N ARG A 410 39.24 4.51 19.55
CA ARG A 410 39.59 3.95 18.24
C ARG A 410 39.29 4.99 17.17
N HIS A 411 40.32 5.50 16.53
CA HIS A 411 40.20 6.14 15.24
C HIS A 411 39.91 5.03 14.20
N SER A 412 38.66 4.87 13.80
CA SER A 412 38.34 4.12 12.58
C SER A 412 38.51 5.08 11.40
N HIS A 413 39.40 4.77 10.48
CA HIS A 413 39.40 5.41 9.17
C HIS A 413 38.17 4.96 8.43
N PRO A 414 37.21 5.83 8.06
CA PRO A 414 36.20 5.46 7.10
C PRO A 414 36.91 5.26 5.75
N ARG A 415 36.86 4.06 5.18
CA ARG A 415 37.22 3.87 3.78
C ARG A 415 36.29 4.75 2.95
N ALA A 416 36.88 5.67 2.21
CA ALA A 416 36.15 6.49 1.27
C ALA A 416 35.43 5.59 0.28
N SER A 417 34.11 5.58 0.32
CA SER A 417 33.31 4.95 -0.73
C SER A 417 33.43 5.80 -1.99
N PRO A 418 33.60 5.19 -3.19
CA PRO A 418 33.58 5.95 -4.43
C PRO A 418 32.25 6.69 -4.59
N ALA A 419 32.31 7.90 -5.15
CA ALA A 419 31.12 8.70 -5.41
C ALA A 419 30.10 7.93 -6.26
N PRO A 420 28.83 7.96 -5.90
CA PRO A 420 27.81 7.29 -6.69
C PRO A 420 27.67 7.91 -8.09
N PRO A 421 27.39 7.12 -9.12
CA PRO A 421 27.14 7.65 -10.47
C PRO A 421 25.95 8.60 -10.46
N ALA A 422 26.00 9.63 -11.34
CA ALA A 422 24.95 10.64 -11.44
C ALA A 422 23.58 10.00 -11.69
N PRO A 423 22.55 10.40 -10.93
CA PRO A 423 21.24 9.79 -11.04
C PRO A 423 20.57 10.12 -12.38
N ALA A 424 19.92 9.13 -12.98
CA ALA A 424 19.02 9.32 -14.12
C ALA A 424 17.84 10.23 -13.72
N GLN A 425 17.37 11.06 -14.67
CA GLN A 425 16.26 11.98 -14.40
C GLN A 425 14.96 11.19 -14.10
N PRO A 426 14.42 11.30 -12.89
CA PRO A 426 13.19 10.60 -12.54
C PRO A 426 11.96 11.28 -13.17
N THR A 427 10.91 10.53 -13.40
CA THR A 427 9.59 11.01 -13.85
C THR A 427 8.97 12.05 -12.90
N GLY A 428 9.55 12.21 -11.70
CA GLY A 428 9.11 13.15 -10.66
C GLY A 428 7.91 12.66 -9.84
N ILE A 429 7.40 11.46 -10.09
CA ILE A 429 6.30 10.87 -9.31
C ILE A 429 6.86 9.81 -8.36
N ASP A 430 7.16 10.21 -7.15
CA ASP A 430 7.52 9.30 -6.07
C ASP A 430 6.30 9.08 -5.16
N TYR A 431 5.62 7.96 -5.40
CA TYR A 431 4.38 7.62 -4.67
C TYR A 431 4.59 7.52 -3.16
N LEU A 432 5.67 6.88 -2.73
CA LEU A 432 5.92 6.68 -1.29
C LEU A 432 6.24 7.99 -0.57
N ARG A 433 6.97 8.90 -1.23
CA ARG A 433 7.18 10.25 -0.68
C ARG A 433 5.90 11.07 -0.59
N MET A 434 4.98 10.92 -1.54
CA MET A 434 3.67 11.58 -1.46
C MET A 434 2.88 11.05 -0.26
N VAL A 435 2.83 9.73 -0.06
CA VAL A 435 2.17 9.10 1.11
C VAL A 435 2.83 9.54 2.42
N ALA A 436 4.15 9.55 2.50
CA ALA A 436 4.88 10.02 3.67
C ALA A 436 4.65 11.53 3.93
N GLY A 437 4.52 12.32 2.86
CA GLY A 437 4.18 13.75 2.96
C GLY A 437 2.79 13.99 3.54
N GLU A 438 1.78 13.25 3.07
CA GLU A 438 0.42 13.31 3.62
C GLU A 438 0.36 12.88 5.09
N HIS A 439 1.10 11.83 5.45
CA HIS A 439 1.19 11.38 6.83
C HIS A 439 1.78 12.46 7.75
N ARG A 440 2.88 13.08 7.35
CA ARG A 440 3.51 14.19 8.11
C ARG A 440 2.61 15.42 8.19
N ALA A 441 1.92 15.76 7.10
CA ALA A 441 0.96 16.87 7.09
C ALA A 441 -0.23 16.60 8.03
N GLY A 442 -0.72 15.36 8.07
CA GLY A 442 -1.77 14.94 9.01
C GLY A 442 -1.31 15.01 10.46
N GLN A 443 -0.07 14.60 10.75
CA GLN A 443 0.53 14.74 12.08
C GLN A 443 0.73 16.22 12.49
N ALA A 444 1.22 17.05 11.57
CA ALA A 444 1.41 18.47 11.80
C ALA A 444 0.07 19.21 12.01
N ALA A 445 -0.96 18.84 11.26
CA ALA A 445 -2.31 19.38 11.43
C ALA A 445 -2.95 18.96 12.78
N ALA A 446 -2.66 17.74 13.25
CA ALA A 446 -3.11 17.26 14.55
C ALA A 446 -2.42 17.96 15.74
N ILE A 447 -1.22 18.53 15.52
CA ILE A 447 -0.44 19.22 16.56
C ILE A 447 -0.64 20.75 16.49
N ASN A 448 -1.27 21.28 15.45
CA ASN A 448 -1.34 22.72 15.20
C ASN A 448 -2.46 23.38 16.01
N PHE A 449 -2.21 23.66 17.30
CA PHE A 449 -3.07 24.51 18.16
C PHE A 449 -3.19 25.96 17.68
N HIS A 450 -2.42 26.40 16.68
CA HIS A 450 -2.48 27.75 16.12
C HIS A 450 -3.63 27.98 15.10
N ALA A 451 -4.23 26.94 14.56
CA ALA A 451 -5.37 27.07 13.65
C ALA A 451 -6.68 27.43 14.37
N LEU A 452 -6.74 27.35 15.70
CA LEU A 452 -7.89 27.71 16.53
C LEU A 452 -7.85 29.16 17.04
N ALA A 453 -6.75 29.89 16.84
CA ALA A 453 -6.59 31.29 17.36
C ALA A 453 -6.53 32.38 16.27
N GLY A 454 -6.78 32.05 15.01
CA GLY A 454 -6.59 32.99 13.89
C GLY A 454 -7.81 33.26 13.02
N GLN A 455 -9.00 33.40 13.60
CA GLN A 455 -10.12 34.07 12.93
C GLN A 455 -10.47 35.35 13.69
N ASP A 456 -9.64 36.36 13.51
CA ASP A 456 -10.04 37.76 13.62
C ASP A 456 -8.91 38.65 13.10
N GLN A 457 -9.25 39.49 12.18
CA GLN A 457 -8.50 40.60 11.55
C GLN A 457 -7.93 40.31 10.18
N ASP A 458 -8.73 40.58 9.18
CA ASP A 458 -8.25 41.30 8.01
C ASP A 458 -9.36 42.18 7.41
N ALA A 459 -9.16 43.46 7.50
CA ALA A 459 -9.78 44.45 6.67
C ALA A 459 -8.81 45.63 6.52
N GLY A 460 -8.37 45.90 5.32
CA GLY A 460 -7.96 47.29 5.00
C GLY A 460 -6.69 47.49 4.20
N GLN A 461 -6.87 47.75 2.90
CA GLN A 461 -6.19 48.81 2.10
C GLN A 461 -4.68 48.64 1.80
N ASP A 462 -4.24 48.85 0.69
CA ASP A 462 -4.46 49.49 -0.64
C ASP A 462 -3.14 50.21 -1.05
N GLN A 463 -2.81 50.12 -2.32
CA GLN A 463 -2.02 50.99 -3.19
C GLN A 463 -0.53 51.33 -2.93
N GLY A 464 0.22 51.20 -3.99
CA GLY A 464 1.28 52.17 -4.26
C GLY A 464 2.46 51.66 -5.12
N ALA A 465 2.37 52.00 -6.35
CA ALA A 465 3.34 52.05 -7.42
C ALA A 465 4.77 52.48 -7.07
N GLY A 466 5.73 52.08 -7.89
CA GLY A 466 7.00 52.81 -8.04
C GLY A 466 8.11 52.02 -8.73
N GLN A 467 8.32 52.32 -9.96
CA GLN A 467 9.50 52.05 -10.80
C GLN A 467 10.79 52.49 -10.09
N ASP A 468 11.93 51.87 -10.28
CA ASP A 468 12.95 52.40 -11.18
C ASP A 468 14.22 51.50 -11.30
N GLN A 469 14.86 51.72 -12.36
CA GLN A 469 16.03 51.17 -13.04
C GLN A 469 17.36 51.25 -12.28
N GLY A 470 18.34 50.47 -12.74
CA GLY A 470 19.78 50.74 -12.64
C GLY A 470 20.65 49.51 -12.51
N ALA A 471 21.08 48.99 -13.57
CA ALA A 471 22.39 48.93 -14.24
C ALA A 471 23.62 48.95 -13.31
N GLY A 472 24.53 48.01 -13.55
CA GLY A 472 25.91 48.04 -13.06
C GLY A 472 26.64 46.70 -13.13
N GLN A 473 27.38 46.53 -14.18
CA GLN A 473 28.45 45.58 -14.48
C GLN A 473 29.53 45.61 -13.40
N ASP A 474 30.24 44.50 -13.18
CA ASP A 474 31.64 44.20 -13.50
C ASP A 474 32.11 42.98 -12.72
N GLU A 475 32.54 41.99 -13.43
CA GLU A 475 33.89 41.40 -13.52
C GLU A 475 34.68 41.26 -12.19
N ASP A 476 35.04 40.08 -11.79
CA ASP A 476 36.41 39.57 -11.86
C ASP A 476 36.57 38.12 -11.36
N THR A 477 37.27 37.34 -12.14
CA THR A 477 37.81 36.00 -11.86
C THR A 477 39.29 36.18 -11.53
N PRO A 478 40.08 35.17 -11.25
CA PRO A 478 40.24 34.19 -10.17
C PRO A 478 41.63 34.24 -9.50
N ARG A 479 41.89 33.41 -8.49
CA ARG A 479 43.22 32.79 -8.19
C ARG A 479 43.14 31.80 -7.02
N GLU A 480 43.41 30.58 -7.32
CA GLU A 480 44.45 29.62 -6.91
C GLU A 480 45.16 29.80 -5.55
N SER A 481 45.39 28.63 -4.96
CA SER A 481 46.52 28.10 -4.17
C SER A 481 46.36 28.12 -2.65
N ARG A 482 46.21 27.01 -2.05
CA ARG A 482 47.12 25.96 -1.57
C ARG A 482 46.36 24.85 -0.88
#